data_a8bcab1fe42abb47d741b07d757cc1e2
#
_entry.id   a8bcab1fe42abb47d741b07d757cc1e2
#
_cell.length_a   1.000
_cell.length_b   1.000
_cell.length_c   1.000
_cell.angle_alpha   90.00
_cell.angle_beta   90.00
_cell.angle_gamma   90.00
#
_symmetry.space_group_name_H-M   'P 1'
#
loop_
_entity.id
_entity.type
_entity.pdbx_description
1 polymer ?
#
loop_
_entity_poly.entity_id
_entity_poly.type
_entity_poly.pdbx_seq_one_letter_code
_entity_poly.pdbx_strand_id
1 'polypeptide(L)'
;MSIKFNSDLVFDIYVKKYLIEGIDFSIKSDIEKYLKKLFKTLNNKYNIVVEGFYNITVYMDKYYGIVLHLEKEELDYYEYYKNQVDMRLVTVHTNFMYEVDDIPFDILNKVKISNKNETIYLTLKERLTDLEMMKLLENSKIIYI
;
A
#
# COMPACT_ATOMS: atom_id res chain seq x y z
N MET A 1 -5.55 6.49 4.59
CA MET A 1 -4.98 5.15 4.82
C MET A 1 -6.11 4.14 4.91
N SER A 2 -5.96 3.03 4.25
CA SER A 2 -6.93 1.93 4.34
C SER A 2 -6.19 0.61 4.55
N ILE A 3 -6.87 -0.35 5.19
CA ILE A 3 -6.30 -1.64 5.55
C ILE A 3 -7.22 -2.74 5.04
N LYS A 4 -6.63 -3.74 4.38
CA LYS A 4 -7.34 -4.91 3.89
C LYS A 4 -6.72 -6.16 4.51
N PHE A 5 -7.51 -6.91 5.26
CA PHE A 5 -7.09 -8.18 5.81
C PHE A 5 -7.39 -9.31 4.82
N ASN A 6 -6.36 -10.07 4.44
CA ASN A 6 -6.49 -11.24 3.56
C ASN A 6 -6.63 -12.52 4.40
N SER A 7 -6.00 -12.52 5.58
CA SER A 7 -6.10 -13.57 6.60
C SER A 7 -5.64 -12.98 7.93
N ASP A 8 -5.63 -13.78 9.00
CA ASP A 8 -5.12 -13.35 10.31
C ASP A 8 -3.63 -12.99 10.29
N LEU A 9 -2.87 -13.55 9.34
CA LEU A 9 -1.43 -13.40 9.23
C LEU A 9 -0.98 -12.51 8.08
N VAL A 10 -1.89 -12.17 7.17
CA VAL A 10 -1.57 -11.43 5.94
C VAL A 10 -2.54 -10.27 5.75
N PHE A 11 -1.99 -9.07 5.64
CA PHE A 11 -2.80 -7.89 5.38
C PHE A 11 -2.04 -6.83 4.58
N ASP A 12 -2.78 -5.96 3.93
CA ASP A 12 -2.26 -4.86 3.13
C ASP A 12 -2.68 -3.53 3.72
N ILE A 13 -1.74 -2.57 3.72
CA ILE A 13 -2.00 -1.20 4.13
C ILE A 13 -1.76 -0.29 2.92
N TYR A 14 -2.80 0.45 2.55
CA TYR A 14 -2.77 1.40 1.43
C TYR A 14 -2.54 2.80 1.96
N VAL A 15 -1.44 3.44 1.54
CA VAL A 15 -1.06 4.77 2.02
C VAL A 15 -0.85 5.71 0.84
N LYS A 16 -1.68 6.75 0.77
CA LYS A 16 -1.58 7.77 -0.29
C LYS A 16 -0.31 8.59 -0.13
N LYS A 17 0.19 9.08 -1.26
CA LYS A 17 1.46 9.79 -1.35
C LYS A 17 1.58 10.99 -0.40
N TYR A 18 0.52 11.76 -0.19
CA TYR A 18 0.58 12.93 0.67
C TYR A 18 0.84 12.59 2.15
N LEU A 19 0.52 11.35 2.58
CA LEU A 19 0.75 10.90 3.95
C LEU A 19 2.21 10.48 4.21
N ILE A 20 3.00 10.31 3.16
CA ILE A 20 4.39 9.85 3.26
C ILE A 20 5.38 10.87 2.69
N GLU A 21 4.94 12.09 2.44
CA GLU A 21 5.82 13.19 2.01
C GLU A 21 6.89 13.46 3.07
N GLY A 22 8.13 13.65 2.61
CA GLY A 22 9.27 13.87 3.50
C GLY A 22 9.96 12.61 4.02
N ILE A 23 9.45 11.44 3.69
CA ILE A 23 10.09 10.17 4.03
C ILE A 23 10.90 9.69 2.84
N ASP A 24 12.17 9.39 3.08
CA ASP A 24 13.06 8.86 2.04
C ASP A 24 12.97 7.33 2.01
N PHE A 25 12.21 6.80 1.06
CA PHE A 25 12.04 5.35 0.88
C PHE A 25 13.23 4.65 0.22
N SER A 26 14.30 5.38 -0.10
CA SER A 26 15.58 4.78 -0.51
C SER A 26 16.43 4.36 0.70
N ILE A 27 16.11 4.87 1.89
CA ILE A 27 16.84 4.58 3.13
C ILE A 27 16.02 3.62 3.99
N LYS A 28 16.53 2.41 4.15
CA LYS A 28 15.83 1.32 4.85
C LYS A 28 15.51 1.67 6.31
N SER A 29 16.43 2.33 7.02
CA SER A 29 16.22 2.75 8.40
C SER A 29 15.09 3.77 8.54
N ASP A 30 14.90 4.64 7.56
CA ASP A 30 13.81 5.62 7.55
C ASP A 30 12.46 4.95 7.35
N ILE A 31 12.41 3.92 6.50
CA ILE A 31 11.22 3.10 6.30
C ILE A 31 10.85 2.38 7.59
N GLU A 32 11.82 1.77 8.27
CA GLU A 32 11.59 1.07 9.54
C GLU A 32 11.04 2.01 10.62
N LYS A 33 11.59 3.21 10.74
CA LYS A 33 11.10 4.23 11.68
C LYS A 33 9.64 4.61 11.38
N TYR A 34 9.35 4.84 10.12
CA TYR A 34 8.00 5.18 9.69
C TYR A 34 7.02 4.05 10.03
N LEU A 35 7.36 2.80 9.71
CA LEU A 35 6.52 1.65 9.97
C LEU A 35 6.27 1.44 11.46
N LYS A 36 7.29 1.59 12.29
CA LYS A 36 7.14 1.49 13.75
C LYS A 36 6.17 2.54 14.29
N LYS A 37 6.22 3.77 13.80
CA LYS A 37 5.26 4.82 14.16
C LYS A 37 3.86 4.48 13.66
N LEU A 38 3.75 3.98 12.44
CA LEU A 38 2.47 3.58 11.86
C LEU A 38 1.82 2.47 12.69
N PHE A 39 2.58 1.46 13.10
CA PHE A 39 2.07 0.34 13.88
C PHE A 39 1.61 0.79 15.28
N LYS A 40 2.31 1.74 15.90
CA LYS A 40 1.84 2.36 17.15
C LYS A 40 0.52 3.09 16.96
N THR A 41 0.38 3.81 15.85
CA THR A 41 -0.87 4.50 15.52
C THR A 41 -2.02 3.51 15.31
N LEU A 42 -1.77 2.41 14.60
CA LEU A 42 -2.76 1.36 14.41
C LEU A 42 -3.24 0.76 15.73
N ASN A 43 -2.32 0.50 16.63
CA ASN A 43 -2.66 -0.03 17.95
C ASN A 43 -3.45 0.99 18.80
N ASN A 44 -2.99 2.24 18.85
CA ASN A 44 -3.57 3.25 19.72
C ASN A 44 -4.92 3.81 19.23
N LYS A 45 -5.08 3.99 17.92
CA LYS A 45 -6.28 4.61 17.34
C LYS A 45 -7.29 3.60 16.80
N TYR A 46 -6.83 2.46 16.32
CA TYR A 46 -7.68 1.51 15.59
C TYR A 46 -7.78 0.15 16.27
N ASN A 47 -7.12 -0.03 17.41
CA ASN A 47 -7.04 -1.30 18.14
C ASN A 47 -6.53 -2.48 17.28
N ILE A 48 -5.69 -2.17 16.30
CA ILE A 48 -5.04 -3.18 15.47
C ILE A 48 -3.64 -3.42 16.00
N VAL A 49 -3.43 -4.61 16.57
CA VAL A 49 -2.15 -4.97 17.17
C VAL A 49 -1.24 -5.54 16.10
N VAL A 50 -0.08 -4.91 15.91
CA VAL A 50 0.98 -5.41 15.04
C VAL A 50 2.17 -5.72 15.95
N GLU A 51 2.43 -6.99 16.16
CA GLU A 51 3.54 -7.47 16.98
C GLU A 51 4.07 -8.79 16.45
N GLY A 52 5.36 -9.03 16.63
CA GLY A 52 6.03 -10.21 16.14
C GLY A 52 6.93 -9.93 14.94
N PHE A 53 7.25 -10.95 14.18
CA PHE A 53 8.10 -10.84 13.00
C PHE A 53 7.26 -10.82 11.71
N TYR A 54 7.53 -9.84 10.87
CA TYR A 54 6.82 -9.66 9.60
C TYR A 54 7.79 -9.61 8.42
N ASN A 55 7.44 -10.31 7.34
CA ASN A 55 8.01 -10.03 6.04
C ASN A 55 7.17 -8.92 5.40
N ILE A 56 7.78 -7.79 5.13
CA ILE A 56 7.08 -6.61 4.62
C ILE A 56 7.64 -6.26 3.24
N THR A 57 6.76 -6.25 2.26
CA THR A 57 7.07 -5.74 0.92
C THR A 57 6.41 -4.39 0.75
N VAL A 58 7.21 -3.38 0.39
CA VAL A 58 6.74 -2.03 0.13
C VAL A 58 6.65 -1.85 -1.38
N TYR A 59 5.44 -1.85 -1.91
CA TYR A 59 5.18 -1.55 -3.31
C TYR A 59 5.02 -0.05 -3.48
N MET A 60 5.87 0.56 -4.30
CA MET A 60 5.91 2.00 -4.46
C MET A 60 5.49 2.40 -5.87
N ASP A 61 4.50 3.28 -5.94
CA ASP A 61 4.03 3.87 -7.18
C ASP A 61 4.28 5.38 -7.18
N LYS A 62 4.63 5.90 -8.34
CA LYS A 62 4.97 7.32 -8.52
C LYS A 62 3.82 8.27 -8.16
N TYR A 63 2.58 7.86 -8.43
CA TYR A 63 1.41 8.74 -8.32
C TYR A 63 0.53 8.45 -7.12
N TYR A 64 0.33 7.17 -6.80
CA TYR A 64 -0.54 6.78 -5.68
C TYR A 64 0.13 6.96 -4.32
N GLY A 65 1.32 6.43 -4.18
CA GLY A 65 2.04 6.29 -2.93
C GLY A 65 2.55 4.87 -2.74
N ILE A 66 2.19 4.25 -1.63
CA ILE A 66 2.67 2.90 -1.32
C ILE A 66 1.55 1.95 -0.94
N VAL A 67 1.79 0.66 -1.16
CA VAL A 67 1.04 -0.43 -0.56
C VAL A 67 2.03 -1.28 0.23
N LEU A 68 1.75 -1.45 1.50
CA LEU A 68 2.52 -2.30 2.39
C LEU A 68 1.85 -3.68 2.44
N HIS A 69 2.56 -4.70 2.01
CA HIS A 69 2.11 -6.07 2.12
C HIS A 69 2.84 -6.75 3.28
N LEU A 70 2.10 -7.11 4.32
CA LEU A 70 2.65 -7.68 5.55
C LEU A 70 2.26 -9.14 5.67
N GLU A 71 3.25 -9.99 5.84
CA GLU A 71 3.06 -11.40 6.15
C GLU A 71 3.74 -11.71 7.48
N LYS A 72 2.94 -12.08 8.48
CA LYS A 72 3.46 -12.46 9.79
C LYS A 72 4.03 -13.87 9.74
N GLU A 73 5.26 -14.04 10.22
CA GLU A 73 5.85 -15.34 10.43
C GLU A 73 5.59 -15.79 11.87
N GLU A 74 5.06 -17.00 12.03
CA GLU A 74 4.95 -17.64 13.32
C GLU A 74 6.21 -18.46 13.57
N LEU A 75 7.06 -17.95 14.46
CA LEU A 75 8.30 -18.61 14.84
C LEU A 75 8.15 -19.21 16.24
N ASP A 76 8.07 -20.54 16.36
CA ASP A 76 7.82 -21.25 17.59
C ASP A 76 8.88 -21.01 18.67
N TYR A 77 10.09 -20.68 18.26
CA TYR A 77 11.24 -20.44 19.17
C TYR A 77 11.49 -18.96 19.45
N TYR A 78 10.66 -18.04 18.94
CA TYR A 78 10.85 -16.61 19.06
C TYR A 78 9.81 -16.04 20.02
N GLU A 79 10.28 -15.50 21.14
CA GLU A 79 9.41 -14.80 22.09
C GLU A 79 9.38 -13.32 21.76
N TYR A 80 8.17 -12.78 21.60
CA TYR A 80 7.97 -11.36 21.37
C TYR A 80 7.39 -10.71 22.62
N TYR A 81 7.95 -9.57 22.99
CA TYR A 81 7.33 -8.72 23.96
C TYR A 81 6.16 -7.98 23.33
N LYS A 82 5.17 -7.64 24.17
CA LYS A 82 3.98 -6.93 23.73
C LYS A 82 4.35 -5.64 22.95
N ASN A 83 3.75 -5.46 21.78
CA ASN A 83 3.96 -4.33 20.87
C ASN A 83 5.37 -4.23 20.26
N GLN A 84 6.19 -5.25 20.38
CA GLN A 84 7.45 -5.29 19.64
C GLN A 84 7.24 -5.84 18.25
N VAL A 85 7.84 -5.17 17.28
CA VAL A 85 7.80 -5.56 15.87
C VAL A 85 9.22 -5.68 15.35
N ASP A 86 9.51 -6.83 14.77
CA ASP A 86 10.71 -7.04 13.97
C ASP A 86 10.30 -7.32 12.54
N MET A 87 11.15 -6.97 11.58
CA MET A 87 10.75 -7.02 10.17
C MET A 87 11.90 -7.28 9.22
N ARG A 88 11.55 -7.91 8.11
CA ARG A 88 12.40 -7.97 6.91
C ARG A 88 11.72 -7.14 5.84
N LEU A 89 12.41 -6.12 5.33
CA LEU A 89 11.88 -5.17 4.36
C LEU A 89 12.42 -5.43 2.97
N VAL A 90 11.53 -5.44 2.01
CA VAL A 90 11.83 -5.42 0.57
C VAL A 90 11.03 -4.29 -0.06
N THR A 91 11.68 -3.46 -0.88
CA THR A 91 11.02 -2.39 -1.63
C THR A 91 10.94 -2.76 -3.11
N VAL A 92 9.79 -2.52 -3.71
CA VAL A 92 9.54 -2.80 -5.12
C VAL A 92 8.93 -1.55 -5.76
N HIS A 93 9.59 -1.01 -6.79
CA HIS A 93 9.03 0.04 -7.62
C HIS A 93 8.15 -0.59 -8.68
N THR A 94 6.89 -0.20 -8.74
CA THR A 94 5.94 -0.74 -9.70
C THR A 94 4.99 0.34 -10.19
N ASN A 95 4.39 0.12 -11.35
CA ASN A 95 3.33 0.98 -11.86
C ASN A 95 2.00 0.35 -11.49
N PHE A 96 1.25 1.03 -10.64
CA PHE A 96 -0.06 0.55 -10.24
C PHE A 96 -1.04 0.61 -11.40
N MET A 97 -1.84 -0.44 -11.52
CA MET A 97 -2.94 -0.48 -12.48
C MET A 97 -4.26 -0.37 -11.72
N TYR A 98 -5.25 0.18 -12.38
CA TYR A 98 -6.58 0.34 -11.81
C TYR A 98 -7.57 -0.42 -12.66
N GLU A 99 -8.15 -1.49 -12.09
CA GLU A 99 -9.19 -2.26 -12.74
C GLU A 99 -10.51 -1.51 -12.62
N VAL A 100 -11.13 -1.21 -13.74
CA VAL A 100 -12.38 -0.43 -13.81
C VAL A 100 -13.41 -1.14 -14.67
N ASP A 101 -14.68 -0.89 -14.38
CA ASP A 101 -15.80 -1.34 -15.24
C ASP A 101 -16.02 -0.36 -16.38
N ASP A 102 -15.97 0.95 -16.08
CA ASP A 102 -16.09 2.03 -17.05
C ASP A 102 -14.93 3.01 -16.95
N ILE A 103 -14.55 3.60 -18.09
CA ILE A 103 -13.45 4.56 -18.13
C ILE A 103 -14.01 5.95 -17.76
N PRO A 104 -13.45 6.59 -16.69
CA PRO A 104 -13.84 7.95 -16.33
C PRO A 104 -13.45 8.96 -17.43
N PHE A 105 -14.42 9.71 -17.95
CA PHE A 105 -14.18 10.70 -19.01
C PHE A 105 -13.18 11.78 -18.61
N ASP A 106 -13.23 12.23 -17.36
CA ASP A 106 -12.45 13.35 -16.87
C ASP A 106 -10.95 13.12 -16.92
N ILE A 107 -10.52 11.86 -16.90
CA ILE A 107 -9.11 11.47 -16.84
C ILE A 107 -8.64 10.74 -18.10
N LEU A 108 -9.46 10.69 -19.13
CA LEU A 108 -9.18 9.90 -20.34
C LEU A 108 -7.83 10.23 -20.98
N ASN A 109 -7.44 11.51 -20.99
CA ASN A 109 -6.16 11.95 -21.52
C ASN A 109 -4.96 11.78 -20.59
N LYS A 110 -5.21 11.38 -19.35
CA LYS A 110 -4.18 11.19 -18.31
C LYS A 110 -3.84 9.74 -18.03
N VAL A 111 -4.50 8.82 -18.72
CA VAL A 111 -4.35 7.39 -18.49
C VAL A 111 -4.02 6.64 -19.77
N LYS A 112 -3.33 5.52 -19.60
CA LYS A 112 -3.16 4.51 -20.64
C LYS A 112 -4.13 3.38 -20.36
N ILE A 113 -4.88 2.99 -21.39
CA ILE A 113 -5.90 1.96 -21.29
C ILE A 113 -5.35 0.65 -21.83
N SER A 114 -5.54 -0.43 -21.08
CA SER A 114 -5.29 -1.79 -21.56
C SER A 114 -6.49 -2.67 -21.29
N ASN A 115 -6.71 -3.65 -22.15
CA ASN A 115 -7.81 -4.59 -22.04
C ASN A 115 -7.23 -6.01 -22.07
N LYS A 116 -7.55 -6.79 -21.03
CA LYS A 116 -7.17 -8.21 -20.93
C LYS A 116 -8.39 -9.01 -20.47
N ASN A 117 -8.76 -10.03 -21.25
CA ASN A 117 -9.87 -10.92 -20.90
C ASN A 117 -11.15 -10.17 -20.54
N GLU A 118 -11.52 -9.18 -21.36
CA GLU A 118 -12.69 -8.33 -21.16
C GLU A 118 -12.63 -7.42 -19.93
N THR A 119 -11.48 -7.34 -19.28
CA THR A 119 -11.26 -6.46 -18.13
C THR A 119 -10.43 -5.25 -18.55
N ILE A 120 -10.89 -4.07 -18.14
CA ILE A 120 -10.22 -2.81 -18.46
C ILE A 120 -9.30 -2.40 -17.32
N TYR A 121 -8.04 -2.14 -17.65
CA TYR A 121 -7.05 -1.64 -16.71
C TYR A 121 -6.55 -0.28 -17.14
N LEU A 122 -6.42 0.64 -16.20
CA LEU A 122 -5.87 1.97 -16.41
C LEU A 122 -4.50 2.08 -15.75
N THR A 123 -3.57 2.70 -16.45
CA THR A 123 -2.27 3.09 -15.90
C THR A 123 -2.14 4.60 -16.04
N LEU A 124 -1.70 5.29 -14.98
CA LEU A 124 -1.56 6.75 -15.02
C LEU A 124 -0.34 7.16 -15.84
N LYS A 125 -0.51 8.14 -16.72
CA LYS A 125 0.57 8.77 -17.48
C LYS A 125 1.10 10.02 -16.78
N GLU A 126 0.25 10.67 -16.00
CA GLU A 126 0.56 11.89 -15.29
C GLU A 126 -0.21 11.96 -13.98
N ARG A 127 0.15 12.94 -13.16
CA ARG A 127 -0.48 13.13 -11.85
C ARG A 127 -1.95 13.54 -12.02
N LEU A 128 -2.83 12.88 -11.28
CA LEU A 128 -4.22 13.28 -11.15
C LEU A 128 -4.37 14.31 -10.05
N THR A 129 -5.38 15.15 -10.13
CA THR A 129 -5.78 15.98 -9.00
C THR A 129 -6.34 15.11 -7.88
N ASP A 130 -6.44 15.64 -6.66
CA ASP A 130 -6.97 14.88 -5.53
C ASP A 130 -8.39 14.41 -5.78
N LEU A 131 -9.23 15.26 -6.40
CA LEU A 131 -10.60 14.91 -6.75
C LEU A 131 -10.66 13.81 -7.82
N GLU A 132 -9.83 13.91 -8.86
CA GLU A 132 -9.74 12.89 -9.89
C GLU A 132 -9.30 11.54 -9.32
N MET A 133 -8.28 11.56 -8.46
CA MET A 133 -7.80 10.34 -7.78
C MET A 133 -8.89 9.73 -6.89
N MET A 134 -9.59 10.54 -6.12
CA MET A 134 -10.68 10.08 -5.27
C MET A 134 -11.78 9.38 -6.08
N LYS A 135 -12.19 9.97 -7.18
CA LYS A 135 -13.19 9.38 -8.09
C LYS A 135 -12.72 8.07 -8.71
N LEU A 136 -11.45 8.02 -9.13
CA LEU A 136 -10.86 6.79 -9.68
C LEU A 136 -10.87 5.68 -8.63
N LEU A 137 -10.44 5.96 -7.40
CA LEU A 137 -10.35 4.96 -6.33
C LEU A 137 -11.72 4.45 -5.88
N GLU A 138 -12.76 5.26 -5.94
CA GLU A 138 -14.13 4.84 -5.59
C GLU A 138 -14.69 3.79 -6.55
N ASN A 139 -14.23 3.80 -7.81
CA ASN A 139 -14.79 2.98 -8.90
C ASN A 139 -13.76 1.98 -9.47
N SER A 140 -12.68 1.73 -8.77
CA SER A 140 -11.63 0.86 -9.26
C SER A 140 -11.06 -0.03 -8.15
N LYS A 141 -10.36 -1.07 -8.61
CA LYS A 141 -9.54 -1.93 -7.76
C LYS A 141 -8.09 -1.71 -8.11
N ILE A 142 -7.25 -1.44 -7.13
CA ILE A 142 -5.82 -1.25 -7.32
C ILE A 142 -5.13 -2.60 -7.51
N ILE A 143 -4.35 -2.71 -8.57
CA ILE A 143 -3.47 -3.84 -8.83
C ILE A 143 -2.03 -3.34 -8.70
N TYR A 144 -1.34 -3.74 -7.65
CA TYR A 144 0.00 -3.26 -7.32
C TYR A 144 1.11 -4.28 -7.59
N ILE A 145 0.72 -5.49 -7.96
CA ILE A 145 1.66 -6.58 -8.29
C ILE A 145 1.74 -6.78 -9.78
#